data_bae477c03490b32e0c0be53b7d7ecc76
#
_entry.id   bae477c03490b32e0c0be53b7d7ecc76
#
_cell.length_a   1.000
_cell.length_b   1.000
_cell.length_c   1.000
_cell.angle_alpha   90.00
_cell.angle_beta   90.00
_cell.angle_gamma   90.00
#
_symmetry.space_group_name_H-M   'P 1'
#
loop_
_entity.id
_entity.type
_entity.pdbx_description
1 polymer ?
#
loop_
_entity_poly.entity_id
_entity_poly.type
_entity_poly.pdbx_seq_one_letter_code
_entity_poly.pdbx_strand_id
1 'polypeptide(L)'
;LYRAVEPGLLLSDQMTFGRVFSINETNLAAYILADGELELFGRPLQLQAGVRFVAIDTLYDYFDRGNDFARTTVSTGSEKFLPSFTARYNITDNLRIRFNYGETLRRPAFGDLNPNPVLGGDLSRIGFGTGTAGNANLRATHSKNIDLALEWYFERNSAIYVTAFQRKIDGLVVPLTAREFIPDNYLPRNETYTEIFNITRPANASDGTLKGL
;
A
#
# COMPACT_ATOMS: atom_id res chain seq x y z
N LEU A 1 -11.84 -24.00 29.19
CA LEU A 1 -12.30 -23.82 30.58
C LEU A 1 -13.28 -22.64 30.70
N TYR A 2 -13.09 -21.52 30.03
CA TYR A 2 -14.02 -20.37 30.01
C TYR A 2 -15.37 -20.65 29.31
N ARG A 3 -15.39 -21.58 28.35
CA ARG A 3 -16.60 -21.96 27.59
C ARG A 3 -17.74 -22.50 28.46
N ALA A 4 -17.47 -22.96 29.66
CA ALA A 4 -18.47 -23.58 30.51
C ALA A 4 -19.10 -22.61 31.52
N VAL A 5 -18.60 -21.38 31.68
CA VAL A 5 -18.94 -20.53 32.82
C VAL A 5 -19.86 -19.36 32.47
N GLU A 6 -19.74 -18.74 31.29
CA GLU A 6 -20.60 -17.60 30.92
C GLU A 6 -20.76 -17.46 29.37
N PRO A 7 -21.94 -17.78 28.82
CA PRO A 7 -22.19 -17.63 27.38
C PRO A 7 -22.02 -16.19 26.84
N GLY A 8 -22.24 -15.17 27.68
CA GLY A 8 -22.04 -13.77 27.29
C GLY A 8 -20.59 -13.32 27.16
N LEU A 9 -19.68 -13.94 27.92
CA LEU A 9 -18.24 -13.70 27.81
C LEU A 9 -17.65 -14.25 26.50
N LEU A 10 -18.22 -15.35 26.01
CA LEU A 10 -17.81 -15.96 24.73
C LEU A 10 -18.03 -15.03 23.54
N LEU A 11 -19.13 -14.28 23.52
CA LEU A 11 -19.42 -13.29 22.48
C LEU A 11 -18.41 -12.13 22.52
N SER A 12 -18.07 -11.67 23.71
CA SER A 12 -17.05 -10.62 23.92
C SER A 12 -15.66 -11.08 23.45
N ASP A 13 -15.25 -12.30 23.80
CA ASP A 13 -13.97 -12.87 23.44
C ASP A 13 -13.86 -13.10 21.94
N GLN A 14 -14.90 -13.63 21.29
CA GLN A 14 -14.94 -13.86 19.85
C GLN A 14 -14.94 -12.56 19.04
N MET A 15 -15.65 -11.53 19.50
CA MET A 15 -15.59 -10.20 18.91
C MET A 15 -14.19 -9.59 19.06
N THR A 16 -13.47 -9.92 20.11
CA THR A 16 -12.09 -9.49 20.34
C THR A 16 -11.11 -10.27 19.45
N PHE A 17 -11.30 -11.58 19.30
CA PHE A 17 -10.45 -12.41 18.43
C PHE A 17 -10.45 -11.94 16.98
N GLY A 18 -11.57 -11.48 16.43
CA GLY A 18 -11.63 -10.92 15.09
C GLY A 18 -10.74 -9.67 14.86
N ARG A 19 -10.33 -9.00 15.93
CA ARG A 19 -9.44 -7.85 15.90
C ARG A 19 -7.97 -8.20 16.17
N VAL A 20 -7.71 -9.39 16.69
CA VAL A 20 -6.36 -9.86 16.99
C VAL A 20 -5.75 -10.49 15.77
N PHE A 21 -4.65 -9.95 15.33
CA PHE A 21 -3.83 -10.52 14.26
C PHE A 21 -2.36 -10.26 14.53
N SER A 22 -1.52 -11.13 14.01
CA SER A 22 -0.06 -11.01 14.06
C SER A 22 0.49 -10.96 12.64
N ILE A 23 1.43 -10.07 12.41
CA ILE A 23 2.15 -9.99 11.14
C ILE A 23 3.63 -10.16 11.43
N ASN A 24 4.25 -11.09 10.74
CA ASN A 24 5.70 -11.23 10.69
C ASN A 24 6.15 -10.92 9.26
N GLU A 25 6.94 -9.87 9.09
CA GLU A 25 7.44 -9.45 7.80
C GLU A 25 8.95 -9.51 7.77
N THR A 26 9.48 -10.23 6.79
CA THR A 26 10.90 -10.28 6.47
C THR A 26 11.17 -9.48 5.21
N ASN A 27 12.11 -8.55 5.27
CA ASN A 27 12.48 -7.70 4.16
C ASN A 27 13.98 -7.84 3.86
N LEU A 28 14.29 -8.34 2.67
CA LEU A 28 15.66 -8.41 2.13
C LEU A 28 15.80 -7.37 1.02
N ALA A 29 16.86 -6.56 1.07
CA ALA A 29 17.18 -5.63 0.01
C ALA A 29 18.68 -5.61 -0.29
N ALA A 30 18.98 -5.52 -1.59
CA ALA A 30 20.33 -5.32 -2.10
C ALA A 30 20.30 -4.25 -3.20
N TYR A 31 21.39 -3.52 -3.40
CA TYR A 31 21.48 -2.54 -4.47
C TYR A 31 22.88 -2.48 -5.08
N ILE A 32 22.92 -2.06 -6.33
CA ILE A 32 24.12 -1.66 -7.06
C ILE A 32 23.89 -0.25 -7.56
N LEU A 33 24.89 0.60 -7.41
CA LEU A 33 24.91 1.99 -7.86
C LEU A 33 26.24 2.27 -8.55
N ALA A 34 26.19 2.95 -9.70
CA ALA A 34 27.35 3.48 -10.40
C ALA A 34 27.11 4.95 -10.69
N ASP A 35 28.13 5.76 -10.51
CA ASP A 35 28.16 7.17 -10.89
C ASP A 35 29.43 7.49 -11.67
N GLY A 36 29.33 8.52 -12.50
CA GLY A 36 30.42 8.96 -13.34
C GLY A 36 30.18 10.34 -13.94
N GLU A 37 31.25 10.93 -14.41
CA GLU A 37 31.22 12.21 -15.09
C GLU A 37 31.85 12.08 -16.48
N LEU A 38 31.19 12.64 -17.48
CA LEU A 38 31.63 12.70 -18.86
C LEU A 38 31.66 14.16 -19.29
N GLU A 39 32.52 14.45 -20.27
CA GLU A 39 32.50 15.75 -20.93
C GLU A 39 31.66 15.66 -22.20
N LEU A 40 30.62 16.48 -22.31
CA LEU A 40 29.75 16.57 -23.48
C LEU A 40 29.73 18.02 -23.96
N PHE A 41 30.17 18.25 -25.22
CA PHE A 41 30.31 19.59 -25.81
C PHE A 41 31.11 20.58 -24.94
N GLY A 42 32.21 20.12 -24.31
CA GLY A 42 33.03 20.91 -23.43
C GLY A 42 32.40 21.27 -22.08
N ARG A 43 31.37 20.52 -21.65
CA ARG A 43 30.64 20.73 -20.41
C ARG A 43 30.45 19.42 -19.63
N PRO A 44 30.48 19.44 -18.30
CA PRO A 44 30.33 18.24 -17.51
C PRO A 44 28.89 17.70 -17.56
N LEU A 45 28.79 16.42 -17.88
CA LEU A 45 27.59 15.59 -17.76
C LEU A 45 27.81 14.57 -16.66
N GLN A 46 27.11 14.72 -15.56
CA GLN A 46 27.12 13.76 -14.46
C GLN A 46 26.00 12.76 -14.63
N LEU A 47 26.34 11.48 -14.52
CA LEU A 47 25.41 10.35 -14.65
C LEU A 47 25.47 9.50 -13.40
N GLN A 48 24.31 9.05 -12.96
CA GLN A 48 24.19 8.06 -11.91
C GLN A 48 23.12 7.05 -12.32
N ALA A 49 23.42 5.78 -12.21
CA ALA A 49 22.49 4.68 -12.50
C ALA A 49 22.58 3.62 -11.40
N GLY A 50 21.44 3.09 -11.02
CA GLY A 50 21.39 2.05 -10.02
C GLY A 50 20.17 1.17 -10.15
N VAL A 51 20.23 0.04 -9.49
CA VAL A 51 19.11 -0.87 -9.31
C VAL A 51 19.09 -1.39 -7.89
N ARG A 52 17.92 -1.36 -7.27
CA ARG A 52 17.65 -1.97 -5.96
C ARG A 52 16.74 -3.17 -6.16
N PHE A 53 17.17 -4.32 -5.66
CA PHE A 53 16.33 -5.49 -5.48
C PHE A 53 15.70 -5.45 -4.09
N VAL A 54 14.41 -5.77 -4.00
CA VAL A 54 13.67 -5.90 -2.75
C VAL A 54 12.85 -7.17 -2.81
N ALA A 55 13.00 -8.03 -1.79
CA ALA A 55 12.18 -9.19 -1.55
C ALA A 55 11.50 -9.05 -0.19
N ILE A 56 10.20 -9.25 -0.14
CA ILE A 56 9.39 -9.10 1.05
C ILE A 56 8.55 -10.36 1.21
N ASP A 57 8.70 -11.04 2.34
CA ASP A 57 7.88 -12.17 2.75
C ASP A 57 7.07 -11.77 3.98
N THR A 58 5.77 -11.98 3.92
CA THR A 58 4.85 -11.61 4.99
C THR A 58 4.02 -12.81 5.38
N LEU A 59 4.00 -13.11 6.67
CA LEU A 59 3.19 -14.13 7.30
C LEU A 59 2.13 -13.46 8.17
N TYR A 60 0.87 -13.81 7.92
CA TYR A 60 -0.28 -13.34 8.69
C TYR A 60 -0.87 -14.47 9.50
N ASP A 61 -1.02 -14.25 10.79
CA ASP A 61 -1.80 -15.12 11.68
C ASP A 61 -3.01 -14.34 12.18
N TYR A 62 -4.19 -14.87 11.96
CA TYR A 62 -5.44 -14.25 12.43
C TYR A 62 -6.49 -15.32 12.76
N PHE A 63 -7.55 -14.92 13.44
CA PHE A 63 -8.69 -15.78 13.71
C PHE A 63 -9.78 -15.49 12.69
N ASP A 64 -10.05 -16.45 11.80
CA ASP A 64 -10.98 -16.26 10.69
C ASP A 64 -12.43 -16.33 11.16
N ARG A 65 -13.11 -15.20 11.14
CA ARG A 65 -14.52 -15.10 11.54
C ARG A 65 -15.44 -15.95 10.65
N GLY A 66 -15.14 -16.06 9.37
CA GLY A 66 -15.90 -16.89 8.43
C GLY A 66 -15.75 -18.39 8.66
N ASN A 67 -14.78 -18.80 9.48
CA ASN A 67 -14.47 -20.18 9.81
C ASN A 67 -14.39 -20.38 11.33
N ASP A 68 -15.47 -20.02 12.03
CA ASP A 68 -15.64 -20.17 13.48
C ASP A 68 -14.45 -19.68 14.32
N PHE A 69 -13.81 -18.60 13.90
CA PHE A 69 -12.58 -18.06 14.50
C PHE A 69 -11.46 -19.09 14.60
N ALA A 70 -11.40 -20.02 13.65
CA ALA A 70 -10.22 -20.88 13.54
C ALA A 70 -8.98 -20.04 13.26
N ARG A 71 -7.87 -20.39 13.90
CA ARG A 71 -6.58 -19.74 13.63
C ARG A 71 -6.14 -20.06 12.21
N THR A 72 -5.95 -19.03 11.42
CA THR A 72 -5.60 -19.12 10.00
C THR A 72 -4.27 -18.38 9.76
N THR A 73 -3.40 -19.01 9.00
CA THR A 73 -2.12 -18.46 8.61
C THR A 73 -2.10 -18.27 7.08
N VAL A 74 -1.74 -17.08 6.63
CA VAL A 74 -1.57 -16.74 5.21
C VAL A 74 -0.17 -16.22 4.99
N SER A 75 0.49 -16.72 3.95
CA SER A 75 1.82 -16.25 3.52
C SER A 75 1.72 -15.57 2.17
N THR A 76 2.34 -14.41 2.05
CA THR A 76 2.47 -13.68 0.78
C THR A 76 3.90 -13.24 0.57
N GLY A 77 4.38 -13.32 -0.68
CA GLY A 77 5.72 -12.88 -1.06
C GLY A 77 5.66 -11.89 -2.22
N SER A 78 6.63 -11.00 -2.30
CA SER A 78 6.77 -10.03 -3.39
C SER A 78 8.24 -9.72 -3.65
N GLU A 79 8.64 -9.78 -4.91
CA GLU A 79 9.98 -9.40 -5.35
C GLU A 79 9.90 -8.31 -6.41
N LYS A 80 10.79 -7.32 -6.32
CA LYS A 80 10.84 -6.22 -7.30
C LYS A 80 12.27 -5.71 -7.50
N PHE A 81 12.57 -5.38 -8.75
CA PHE A 81 13.70 -4.56 -9.12
C PHE A 81 13.25 -3.12 -9.31
N LEU A 82 13.93 -2.21 -8.67
CA LEU A 82 13.63 -0.78 -8.65
C LEU A 82 14.82 -0.02 -9.27
N PRO A 83 14.81 0.20 -10.60
CA PRO A 83 15.86 0.96 -11.26
C PRO A 83 15.76 2.44 -10.92
N SER A 84 16.89 3.11 -10.95
CA SER A 84 17.03 4.56 -10.82
C SER A 84 18.08 5.08 -11.79
N PHE A 85 17.84 6.28 -12.33
CA PHE A 85 18.76 6.96 -13.22
C PHE A 85 18.69 8.47 -12.99
N THR A 86 19.82 9.12 -12.89
CA THR A 86 19.94 10.58 -12.83
C THR A 86 20.96 11.04 -13.84
N ALA A 87 20.62 12.08 -14.62
CA ALA A 87 21.54 12.80 -15.46
C ALA A 87 21.48 14.29 -15.12
N ARG A 88 22.64 14.91 -14.94
CA ARG A 88 22.78 16.35 -14.69
C ARG A 88 23.76 16.92 -15.69
N TYR A 89 23.31 17.84 -16.53
CA TYR A 89 24.12 18.50 -17.52
C TYR A 89 24.19 20.00 -17.28
N ASN A 90 25.38 20.56 -17.24
CA ASN A 90 25.60 21.99 -17.13
C ASN A 90 25.59 22.62 -18.53
N ILE A 91 24.45 23.22 -18.92
CA ILE A 91 24.30 23.91 -20.22
C ILE A 91 25.22 25.13 -20.27
N THR A 92 25.28 25.89 -19.16
CA THR A 92 26.21 27.01 -18.94
C THR A 92 26.73 26.92 -17.51
N ASP A 93 27.58 27.87 -17.09
CA ASP A 93 28.08 27.90 -15.71
C ASP A 93 26.99 28.13 -14.67
N ASN A 94 25.88 28.73 -15.08
CA ASN A 94 24.76 29.09 -14.24
C ASN A 94 23.41 28.46 -14.66
N LEU A 95 23.37 27.66 -15.70
CA LEU A 95 22.16 26.98 -16.17
C LEU A 95 22.38 25.47 -16.25
N ARG A 96 21.52 24.70 -15.58
CA ARG A 96 21.58 23.24 -15.52
C ARG A 96 20.26 22.62 -15.89
N ILE A 97 20.34 21.46 -16.51
CA ILE A 97 19.20 20.57 -16.71
C ILE A 97 19.45 19.29 -15.93
N ARG A 98 18.42 18.79 -15.26
CA ARG A 98 18.46 17.52 -14.53
C ARG A 98 17.31 16.65 -14.96
N PHE A 99 17.61 15.41 -15.27
CA PHE A 99 16.67 14.36 -15.52
C PHE A 99 16.78 13.31 -14.41
N ASN A 100 15.64 12.90 -13.83
CA ASN A 100 15.59 11.80 -12.90
C ASN A 100 14.52 10.80 -13.35
N TYR A 101 14.88 9.53 -13.29
CA TYR A 101 13.98 8.40 -13.36
C TYR A 101 14.15 7.53 -12.12
N GLY A 102 13.07 7.04 -11.55
CA GLY A 102 13.16 6.10 -10.43
C GLY A 102 11.86 5.36 -10.19
N GLU A 103 11.99 4.12 -9.77
CA GLU A 103 10.84 3.29 -9.39
C GLU A 103 10.79 3.12 -7.87
N THR A 104 9.58 3.19 -7.32
CA THR A 104 9.35 3.11 -5.88
C THR A 104 8.18 2.19 -5.56
N LEU A 105 8.25 1.57 -4.37
CA LEU A 105 7.17 0.75 -3.82
C LEU A 105 6.63 1.38 -2.54
N ARG A 106 5.30 1.35 -2.39
CA ARG A 106 4.61 1.65 -1.14
C ARG A 106 3.82 0.43 -0.71
N ARG A 107 4.14 -0.12 0.44
CA ARG A 107 3.42 -1.26 1.01
C ARG A 107 2.07 -0.82 1.60
N PRO A 108 1.07 -1.72 1.62
CA PRO A 108 -0.17 -1.50 2.36
C PRO A 108 0.11 -1.26 3.85
N ALA A 109 -0.75 -0.53 4.52
CA ALA A 109 -0.69 -0.45 5.98
C ALA A 109 -1.11 -1.79 6.60
N PHE A 110 -0.49 -2.19 7.69
CA PHE A 110 -0.78 -3.47 8.35
C PHE A 110 -2.25 -3.60 8.75
N GLY A 111 -2.88 -2.50 9.18
CA GLY A 111 -4.30 -2.48 9.50
C GLY A 111 -5.22 -2.81 8.33
N ASP A 112 -4.77 -2.51 7.09
CA ASP A 112 -5.54 -2.78 5.88
C ASP A 112 -5.49 -4.26 5.47
N LEU A 113 -4.65 -5.06 6.12
CA LEU A 113 -4.42 -6.46 5.75
C LEU A 113 -5.26 -7.45 6.54
N ASN A 114 -5.86 -7.06 7.67
CA ASN A 114 -6.71 -7.95 8.45
C ASN A 114 -8.05 -8.19 7.72
N PRO A 115 -8.32 -9.39 7.20
CA PRO A 115 -9.50 -9.66 6.40
C PRO A 115 -10.79 -9.74 7.20
N ASN A 116 -10.71 -9.83 8.53
CA ASN A 116 -11.89 -9.95 9.37
C ASN A 116 -12.75 -8.69 9.34
N PRO A 117 -14.07 -8.82 9.12
CA PRO A 117 -14.97 -7.70 9.12
C PRO A 117 -15.26 -7.20 10.54
N VAL A 118 -15.25 -5.88 10.68
CA VAL A 118 -15.86 -5.19 11.81
C VAL A 118 -17.25 -4.77 11.36
N LEU A 119 -18.27 -5.44 11.90
CA LEU A 119 -19.65 -5.24 11.53
C LEU A 119 -20.30 -4.20 12.44
N GLY A 120 -21.18 -3.39 11.87
CA GLY A 120 -21.93 -2.37 12.57
C GLY A 120 -23.19 -1.99 11.82
N GLY A 121 -24.07 -1.25 12.51
CA GLY A 121 -25.30 -0.71 11.94
C GLY A 121 -26.56 -1.44 12.38
N ASP A 122 -27.66 -0.72 12.33
CA ASP A 122 -29.01 -1.23 12.57
C ASP A 122 -29.58 -1.84 11.29
N LEU A 123 -29.67 -3.15 11.28
CA LEU A 123 -30.14 -3.94 10.14
C LEU A 123 -31.67 -3.89 9.96
N SER A 124 -32.39 -3.47 10.99
CA SER A 124 -33.85 -3.63 11.07
C SER A 124 -34.63 -2.74 10.10
N ARG A 125 -34.05 -1.63 9.64
CA ARG A 125 -34.72 -0.63 8.78
C ARG A 125 -34.44 -0.75 7.30
N ILE A 126 -33.24 -1.20 6.92
CA ILE A 126 -32.76 -1.16 5.54
C ILE A 126 -32.47 -2.55 4.93
N GLY A 127 -32.61 -3.60 5.72
CA GLY A 127 -32.46 -4.99 5.27
C GLY A 127 -31.02 -5.44 4.98
N PHE A 128 -30.02 -4.62 5.34
CA PHE A 128 -28.62 -4.99 5.26
C PHE A 128 -27.79 -4.25 6.32
N GLY A 129 -26.69 -4.85 6.74
CA GLY A 129 -25.72 -4.23 7.63
C GLY A 129 -24.62 -3.50 6.88
N THR A 130 -23.77 -2.85 7.63
CA THR A 130 -22.56 -2.20 7.13
C THR A 130 -21.34 -2.71 7.89
N GLY A 131 -20.17 -2.60 7.29
CA GLY A 131 -18.95 -2.95 7.96
C GLY A 131 -17.71 -2.53 7.18
N THR A 132 -16.59 -2.72 7.84
CA THR A 132 -15.27 -2.52 7.23
C THR A 132 -14.42 -3.75 7.47
N ALA A 133 -13.56 -4.09 6.52
CA ALA A 133 -12.58 -5.13 6.68
C ALA A 133 -11.32 -4.77 5.89
N GLY A 134 -10.20 -5.35 6.25
CA GLY A 134 -9.01 -5.29 5.42
C GLY A 134 -9.04 -6.35 4.30
N ASN A 135 -7.93 -6.44 3.59
CA ASN A 135 -7.75 -7.37 2.49
C ASN A 135 -6.31 -7.93 2.52
N ALA A 136 -6.17 -9.18 2.90
CA ALA A 136 -4.87 -9.87 2.98
C ALA A 136 -4.17 -10.00 1.62
N ASN A 137 -4.91 -9.84 0.51
CA ASN A 137 -4.38 -9.95 -0.85
C ASN A 137 -3.92 -8.61 -1.44
N LEU A 138 -3.84 -7.55 -0.62
CA LEU A 138 -3.32 -6.26 -1.10
C LEU A 138 -1.87 -6.37 -1.54
N ARG A 139 -1.62 -5.85 -2.73
CA ARG A 139 -0.29 -5.73 -3.29
C ARG A 139 0.30 -4.34 -3.01
N ALA A 140 1.61 -4.25 -2.97
CA ALA A 140 2.29 -2.96 -2.90
C ALA A 140 1.95 -2.09 -4.12
N THR A 141 1.68 -0.82 -3.88
CA THR A 141 1.56 0.19 -4.94
C THR A 141 2.94 0.46 -5.51
N HIS A 142 3.08 0.40 -6.82
CA HIS A 142 4.30 0.65 -7.56
C HIS A 142 4.20 1.98 -8.31
N SER A 143 5.24 2.81 -8.26
CA SER A 143 5.27 4.09 -8.97
C SER A 143 6.53 4.21 -9.81
N LYS A 144 6.34 4.57 -11.08
CA LYS A 144 7.39 4.98 -12.02
C LYS A 144 7.40 6.49 -12.10
N ASN A 145 8.53 7.09 -11.74
CA ASN A 145 8.66 8.52 -11.54
C ASN A 145 9.64 9.08 -12.55
N ILE A 146 9.24 10.14 -13.25
CA ILE A 146 10.09 10.91 -14.17
C ILE A 146 10.03 12.36 -13.74
N ASP A 147 11.19 13.00 -13.61
CA ASP A 147 11.34 14.42 -13.34
C ASP A 147 12.32 15.03 -14.33
N LEU A 148 11.98 16.20 -14.85
CA LEU A 148 12.86 17.04 -15.66
C LEU A 148 12.88 18.43 -15.03
N ALA A 149 14.04 18.84 -14.56
CA ALA A 149 14.23 20.13 -13.91
C ALA A 149 15.19 21.03 -14.71
N LEU A 150 14.85 22.30 -14.80
CA LEU A 150 15.72 23.36 -15.28
C LEU A 150 16.03 24.25 -14.08
N GLU A 151 17.33 24.45 -13.83
CA GLU A 151 17.84 25.19 -12.68
C GLU A 151 18.69 26.35 -13.20
N TRP A 152 18.27 27.59 -12.91
CA TRP A 152 19.02 28.79 -13.31
C TRP A 152 19.50 29.56 -12.09
N TYR A 153 20.80 29.65 -11.95
CA TYR A 153 21.53 30.33 -10.88
C TYR A 153 22.05 31.68 -11.42
N PHE A 154 21.28 32.76 -11.31
CA PHE A 154 21.60 34.05 -11.96
C PHE A 154 22.42 35.00 -11.08
N GLU A 155 22.46 34.77 -9.77
CA GLU A 155 23.29 35.50 -8.82
C GLU A 155 23.85 34.57 -7.75
N ARG A 156 24.82 35.09 -6.94
CA ARG A 156 25.54 34.30 -5.94
C ARG A 156 24.63 33.49 -4.98
N ASN A 157 23.44 34.02 -4.67
CA ASN A 157 22.47 33.39 -3.75
C ASN A 157 21.04 33.34 -4.32
N SER A 158 20.89 33.45 -5.65
CA SER A 158 19.59 33.51 -6.30
C SER A 158 19.46 32.43 -7.38
N ALA A 159 18.38 31.69 -7.33
CA ALA A 159 18.09 30.63 -8.31
C ALA A 159 16.59 30.52 -8.61
N ILE A 160 16.27 30.13 -9.81
CA ILE A 160 14.92 29.75 -10.26
C ILE A 160 14.94 28.31 -10.69
N TYR A 161 13.93 27.55 -10.22
CA TYR A 161 13.75 26.13 -10.55
C TYR A 161 12.40 25.94 -11.22
N VAL A 162 12.41 25.22 -12.33
CA VAL A 162 11.17 24.74 -12.98
C VAL A 162 11.29 23.23 -13.13
N THR A 163 10.33 22.50 -12.61
CA THR A 163 10.35 21.04 -12.66
C THR A 163 9.06 20.51 -13.25
N ALA A 164 9.16 19.81 -14.38
CA ALA A 164 8.08 19.00 -14.92
C ALA A 164 8.20 17.59 -14.35
N PHE A 165 7.07 17.00 -13.95
CA PHE A 165 7.07 15.65 -13.42
C PHE A 165 5.93 14.79 -13.97
N GLN A 166 6.17 13.48 -14.02
CA GLN A 166 5.16 12.46 -14.27
C GLN A 166 5.34 11.31 -13.30
N ARG A 167 4.24 10.86 -12.71
CA ARG A 167 4.15 9.66 -11.89
C ARG A 167 3.14 8.72 -12.52
N LYS A 168 3.57 7.51 -12.89
CA LYS A 168 2.67 6.41 -13.24
C LYS A 168 2.56 5.49 -12.03
N ILE A 169 1.36 5.39 -11.49
CA ILE A 169 1.08 4.62 -10.27
C ILE A 169 0.27 3.40 -10.65
N ASP A 170 0.77 2.23 -10.27
CA ASP A 170 0.21 0.92 -10.53
C ASP A 170 -0.26 0.31 -9.20
N GLY A 171 -1.48 -0.25 -9.18
CA GLY A 171 -2.04 -0.87 -8.00
C GLY A 171 -2.41 0.09 -6.86
N LEU A 172 -2.90 1.29 -7.18
CA LEU A 172 -3.37 2.25 -6.19
C LEU A 172 -4.46 1.62 -5.30
N VAL A 173 -4.27 1.71 -3.98
CA VAL A 173 -5.22 1.18 -3.00
C VAL A 173 -6.34 2.18 -2.76
N VAL A 174 -7.57 1.76 -3.01
CA VAL A 174 -8.80 2.54 -2.78
C VAL A 174 -9.81 1.72 -1.99
N PRO A 175 -10.67 2.37 -1.18
CA PRO A 175 -11.77 1.68 -0.52
C PRO A 175 -12.86 1.33 -1.54
N LEU A 176 -13.25 0.06 -1.60
CA LEU A 176 -14.37 -0.44 -2.38
C LEU A 176 -15.41 -1.04 -1.46
N THR A 177 -16.69 -0.73 -1.71
CA THR A 177 -17.81 -1.28 -0.96
C THR A 177 -18.53 -2.31 -1.82
N ALA A 178 -18.69 -3.51 -1.29
CA ALA A 178 -19.43 -4.60 -1.93
C ALA A 178 -20.42 -5.23 -0.95
N ARG A 179 -21.45 -5.85 -1.49
CA ARG A 179 -22.35 -6.71 -0.69
C ARG A 179 -21.69 -8.04 -0.46
N GLU A 180 -21.59 -8.42 0.80
CA GLU A 180 -21.05 -9.71 1.23
C GLU A 180 -22.05 -10.43 2.10
N PHE A 181 -22.14 -11.76 1.92
CA PHE A 181 -22.83 -12.64 2.84
C PHE A 181 -21.85 -13.08 3.91
N ILE A 182 -22.11 -12.69 5.15
CA ILE A 182 -21.27 -13.03 6.29
C ILE A 182 -22.12 -13.83 7.26
N PRO A 183 -22.01 -15.16 7.23
CA PRO A 183 -22.70 -16.01 8.20
C PRO A 183 -22.14 -15.68 9.58
N ASP A 184 -22.98 -15.18 10.44
CA ASP A 184 -22.59 -14.83 11.80
C ASP A 184 -23.35 -15.68 12.80
N ASN A 185 -22.75 -16.79 13.20
CA ASN A 185 -23.28 -17.66 14.25
C ASN A 185 -23.27 -17.03 15.65
N TYR A 186 -22.68 -15.83 15.77
CA TYR A 186 -22.40 -15.15 17.05
C TYR A 186 -23.25 -13.92 17.29
N LEU A 187 -23.95 -13.41 16.27
CA LEU A 187 -24.97 -12.38 16.51
C LEU A 187 -26.23 -13.03 17.09
N PRO A 188 -26.87 -12.38 18.07
CA PRO A 188 -28.13 -12.90 18.59
C PRO A 188 -29.13 -12.99 17.43
N ARG A 189 -29.54 -14.20 17.10
CA ARG A 189 -30.55 -14.47 16.07
C ARG A 189 -31.91 -14.01 16.58
N ASN A 190 -32.24 -12.76 16.33
CA ASN A 190 -33.64 -12.36 16.31
C ASN A 190 -34.04 -12.25 14.83
N GLU A 191 -35.31 -12.39 14.53
CA GLU A 191 -35.90 -12.47 13.17
C GLU A 191 -35.59 -11.27 12.26
N THR A 192 -34.83 -10.29 12.74
CA THR A 192 -34.53 -9.00 12.10
C THR A 192 -33.12 -8.89 11.52
N TYR A 193 -32.23 -9.87 11.76
CA TYR A 193 -30.86 -9.80 11.26
C TYR A 193 -30.73 -10.43 9.88
N THR A 194 -30.17 -9.69 8.96
CA THR A 194 -29.77 -10.21 7.67
C THR A 194 -28.27 -10.53 7.72
N GLU A 195 -27.87 -11.63 7.10
CA GLU A 195 -26.45 -11.98 6.93
C GLU A 195 -25.82 -11.24 5.73
N ILE A 196 -26.50 -10.22 5.20
CA ILE A 196 -26.05 -9.40 4.09
C ILE A 196 -25.49 -8.10 4.63
N PHE A 197 -24.25 -7.81 4.27
CA PHE A 197 -23.55 -6.59 4.71
C PHE A 197 -22.95 -5.86 3.52
N ASN A 198 -23.00 -4.54 3.56
CA ASN A 198 -22.18 -3.70 2.70
C ASN A 198 -20.83 -3.51 3.37
N ILE A 199 -19.83 -4.27 2.92
CA ILE A 199 -18.48 -4.25 3.47
C ILE A 199 -17.59 -3.36 2.62
N THR A 200 -16.91 -2.41 3.26
CA THR A 200 -15.87 -1.60 2.64
C THR A 200 -14.51 -2.23 2.92
N ARG A 201 -13.80 -2.57 1.84
CA ARG A 201 -12.44 -3.14 1.88
C ARG A 201 -11.49 -2.31 1.04
N PRO A 202 -10.22 -2.17 1.45
CA PRO A 202 -9.18 -1.66 0.57
C PRO A 202 -8.93 -2.67 -0.56
N ALA A 203 -8.82 -2.17 -1.77
CA ALA A 203 -8.51 -2.99 -2.95
C ALA A 203 -7.54 -2.25 -3.87
N ASN A 204 -6.65 -2.99 -4.54
CA ASN A 204 -5.84 -2.40 -5.58
C ASN A 204 -6.73 -2.06 -6.78
N ALA A 205 -6.88 -0.78 -7.04
CA ALA A 205 -7.60 -0.27 -8.20
C ALA A 205 -6.72 -0.28 -9.45
N SER A 206 -7.27 0.21 -10.53
CA SER A 206 -6.55 0.45 -11.77
C SER A 206 -5.44 1.50 -11.60
N ASP A 207 -4.62 1.63 -12.64
CA ASP A 207 -3.47 2.51 -12.68
C ASP A 207 -3.86 3.99 -12.67
N GLY A 208 -3.03 4.81 -12.08
CA GLY A 208 -3.15 6.26 -12.05
C GLY A 208 -1.97 6.96 -12.73
N THR A 209 -2.21 8.14 -13.26
CA THR A 209 -1.13 9.01 -13.76
C THR A 209 -1.29 10.41 -13.17
N LEU A 210 -0.24 10.90 -12.55
CA LEU A 210 -0.12 12.27 -12.04
C LEU A 210 0.95 12.99 -12.85
N LYS A 211 0.66 14.21 -13.32
CA LYS A 211 1.59 15.08 -14.03
C LYS A 211 1.48 16.49 -13.49
N GLY A 212 2.56 17.24 -13.54
CA GLY A 212 2.57 18.62 -13.11
C GLY A 212 3.87 19.37 -13.44
N LEU A 213 3.84 20.65 -13.13
CA LEU A 213 4.93 21.61 -13.18
C LEU A 213 5.10 22.22 -11.79
#